data_d99beb125b42995843f1c2e9c43233fa
#
_entry.id   d99beb125b42995843f1c2e9c43233fa
#
_cell.length_a   1.000
_cell.length_b   1.000
_cell.length_c   1.000
_cell.angle_alpha   90.00
_cell.angle_beta   90.00
_cell.angle_gamma   90.00
#
_symmetry.space_group_name_H-M   'P 1'
#
loop_
_entity.id
_entity.type
_entity.pdbx_description
1 polymer ?
#
loop_
_entity_poly.entity_id
_entity_poly.type
_entity_poly.pdbx_seq_one_letter_code
_entity_poly.pdbx_strand_id
1 'polypeptide(L)'
;MGQTAMRVLVTDFMGEPDLEREVLPGVEVESLLMLVGHAPTPADLLRVVEERPAGALIAWHEMVFSASTLAALGRAGVRGIVRAGVGYDNVDLEAARAAGMTICNVPDYGTDEVADHAMALLLWCLRCLGGASPGAAWPQSWRDAGRFAAVRRLQGCALALLGFGRIGQAVAHRAQAFGFDVRWYDPYVPRGQDKVTRTTRVESLRDLLTGADALSIHCLLSEETRHLIDAQALALLPPHAVLVNTARGAVIDESALLAALRSGHLAAAALDVLSHEPPVGNALYDAYSRGELPSVLLTPHVAWYSQQSAVDLRRKAAAEAGRLLRGEPPWNPVTIRR
;
A
#
# COMPACT_ATOMS: atom_id res chain seq x y z
N MET A 1 5.41 36.57 -17.86
CA MET A 1 5.12 35.48 -16.95
C MET A 1 3.61 35.29 -16.93
N GLY A 2 3.07 34.20 -17.49
CA GLY A 2 1.64 33.97 -17.54
C GLY A 2 1.09 33.77 -16.13
N GLN A 3 -0.08 34.30 -15.89
CA GLN A 3 -0.79 34.16 -14.62
C GLN A 3 -1.00 32.66 -14.38
N THR A 4 -0.49 32.14 -13.27
CA THR A 4 -0.66 30.73 -12.93
C THR A 4 -2.13 30.42 -12.79
N ALA A 5 -2.61 29.38 -13.46
CA ALA A 5 -3.99 28.95 -13.29
C ALA A 5 -4.23 28.54 -11.84
N MET A 6 -5.12 29.26 -11.16
CA MET A 6 -5.55 28.95 -9.79
C MET A 6 -6.64 27.86 -9.83
N ARG A 7 -6.29 26.73 -10.46
CA ARG A 7 -7.17 25.58 -10.64
C ARG A 7 -6.45 24.30 -10.24
N VAL A 8 -7.15 23.46 -9.47
CA VAL A 8 -6.77 22.09 -9.11
C VAL A 8 -7.74 21.12 -9.74
N LEU A 9 -7.23 20.08 -10.37
CA LEU A 9 -8.03 18.99 -10.90
C LEU A 9 -7.79 17.72 -10.08
N VAL A 10 -8.85 17.15 -9.52
CA VAL A 10 -8.84 15.86 -8.81
C VAL A 10 -9.13 14.77 -9.81
N THR A 11 -8.23 13.79 -9.94
CA THR A 11 -8.32 12.74 -10.94
C THR A 11 -8.99 11.48 -10.41
N ASP A 12 -9.01 10.43 -11.22
CA ASP A 12 -9.50 9.10 -10.90
C ASP A 12 -11.00 9.06 -10.56
N PHE A 13 -11.37 8.24 -9.59
CA PHE A 13 -12.75 7.93 -9.21
C PHE A 13 -13.42 8.98 -8.30
N MET A 14 -12.72 10.04 -7.97
CA MET A 14 -13.27 11.03 -7.02
C MET A 14 -14.42 11.81 -7.63
N GLY A 15 -15.57 11.76 -6.96
CA GLY A 15 -16.74 12.56 -7.29
C GLY A 15 -16.61 14.02 -6.82
N GLU A 16 -17.51 14.48 -5.96
CA GLU A 16 -17.54 15.88 -5.51
C GLU A 16 -16.30 16.21 -4.64
N PRO A 17 -15.48 17.22 -5.01
CA PRO A 17 -14.29 17.64 -4.27
C PRO A 17 -14.62 18.69 -3.19
N ASP A 18 -15.60 18.39 -2.35
CA ASP A 18 -16.09 19.25 -1.28
C ASP A 18 -15.04 19.60 -0.24
N LEU A 19 -14.32 18.61 0.28
CA LEU A 19 -13.26 18.79 1.27
C LEU A 19 -12.06 19.56 0.70
N GLU A 20 -11.73 19.31 -0.56
CA GLU A 20 -10.66 20.03 -1.23
C GLU A 20 -11.00 21.51 -1.41
N ARG A 21 -12.26 21.84 -1.75
CA ARG A 21 -12.76 23.22 -1.83
C ARG A 21 -12.76 23.95 -0.48
N GLU A 22 -13.09 23.25 0.61
CA GLU A 22 -12.98 23.79 1.96
C GLU A 22 -11.55 24.24 2.29
N VAL A 23 -10.55 23.44 1.90
CA VAL A 23 -9.13 23.68 2.19
C VAL A 23 -8.53 24.74 1.27
N LEU A 24 -9.08 24.93 0.07
CA LEU A 24 -8.57 25.80 -0.99
C LEU A 24 -9.53 26.95 -1.34
N PRO A 25 -9.85 27.85 -0.39
CA PRO A 25 -10.74 28.96 -0.67
C PRO A 25 -10.16 29.86 -1.78
N GLY A 26 -10.99 30.20 -2.76
CA GLY A 26 -10.58 31.04 -3.90
C GLY A 26 -9.80 30.31 -5.02
N VAL A 27 -9.60 29.00 -4.89
CA VAL A 27 -9.07 28.14 -5.94
C VAL A 27 -10.23 27.38 -6.58
N GLU A 28 -10.23 27.28 -7.89
CA GLU A 28 -11.18 26.45 -8.61
C GLU A 28 -10.76 24.97 -8.48
N VAL A 29 -11.59 24.17 -7.83
CA VAL A 29 -11.35 22.73 -7.64
C VAL A 29 -12.44 21.92 -8.30
N GLU A 30 -12.05 21.04 -9.21
CA GLU A 30 -12.96 20.23 -10.03
C GLU A 30 -12.55 18.75 -10.02
N SER A 31 -13.53 17.88 -10.18
CA SER A 31 -13.33 16.45 -10.39
C SER A 31 -13.29 16.12 -11.87
N LEU A 32 -12.26 15.40 -12.29
CA LEU A 32 -12.16 14.91 -13.67
C LEU A 32 -13.29 13.93 -13.99
N LEU A 33 -13.64 13.02 -13.05
CA LEU A 33 -14.76 12.11 -13.21
C LEU A 33 -16.07 12.84 -13.51
N MET A 34 -16.36 13.92 -12.79
CA MET A 34 -17.58 14.70 -12.98
C MET A 34 -17.58 15.48 -14.30
N LEU A 35 -16.40 15.92 -14.75
CA LEU A 35 -16.26 16.63 -16.03
C LEU A 35 -16.48 15.72 -17.24
N VAL A 36 -16.01 14.46 -17.16
CA VAL A 36 -16.09 13.54 -18.31
C VAL A 36 -17.29 12.60 -18.27
N GLY A 37 -17.85 12.34 -17.07
CA GLY A 37 -19.04 11.51 -16.88
C GLY A 37 -18.82 9.99 -17.01
N HIS A 38 -17.58 9.55 -17.05
CA HIS A 38 -17.17 8.13 -17.08
C HIS A 38 -15.81 7.97 -16.35
N ALA A 39 -15.35 6.73 -16.14
CA ALA A 39 -14.03 6.47 -15.55
C ALA A 39 -12.94 7.18 -16.37
N PRO A 40 -12.21 8.16 -15.78
CA PRO A 40 -11.29 9.00 -16.51
C PRO A 40 -10.06 8.24 -17.03
N THR A 41 -9.61 8.62 -18.21
CA THR A 41 -8.38 8.11 -18.82
C THR A 41 -7.31 9.21 -18.85
N PRO A 42 -6.01 8.85 -19.06
CA PRO A 42 -4.98 9.85 -19.31
C PRO A 42 -5.28 10.78 -20.51
N ALA A 43 -5.97 10.27 -21.53
CA ALA A 43 -6.39 11.08 -22.68
C ALA A 43 -7.44 12.13 -22.30
N ASP A 44 -8.41 11.79 -21.46
CA ASP A 44 -9.39 12.74 -20.92
C ASP A 44 -8.73 13.82 -20.09
N LEU A 45 -7.78 13.44 -19.23
CA LEU A 45 -7.01 14.39 -18.43
C LEU A 45 -6.28 15.41 -19.33
N LEU A 46 -5.58 14.94 -20.36
CA LEU A 46 -4.85 15.82 -21.27
C LEU A 46 -5.79 16.77 -22.00
N ARG A 47 -6.91 16.26 -22.55
CA ARG A 47 -7.92 17.07 -23.22
C ARG A 47 -8.47 18.18 -22.31
N VAL A 48 -8.86 17.82 -21.08
CA VAL A 48 -9.43 18.79 -20.11
C VAL A 48 -8.41 19.85 -19.68
N VAL A 49 -7.14 19.46 -19.54
CA VAL A 49 -6.07 20.40 -19.18
C VAL A 49 -5.66 21.29 -20.37
N GLU A 50 -5.69 20.78 -21.59
CA GLU A 50 -5.44 21.57 -22.82
C GLU A 50 -6.55 22.61 -23.06
N GLU A 51 -7.81 22.22 -22.87
CA GLU A 51 -8.96 23.14 -22.99
C GLU A 51 -8.91 24.23 -21.90
N ARG A 52 -8.57 23.86 -20.67
CA ARG A 52 -8.50 24.78 -19.55
C ARG A 52 -7.37 24.39 -18.58
N PRO A 53 -6.26 25.12 -18.56
CA PRO A 53 -5.08 24.77 -17.76
C PRO A 53 -5.38 24.60 -16.27
N ALA A 54 -4.74 23.61 -15.66
CA ALA A 54 -4.69 23.40 -14.21
C ALA A 54 -3.26 23.62 -13.69
N GLY A 55 -3.11 24.27 -12.54
CA GLY A 55 -1.79 24.52 -11.96
C GLY A 55 -1.25 23.34 -11.15
N ALA A 56 -2.14 22.51 -10.57
CA ALA A 56 -1.77 21.30 -9.86
C ALA A 56 -2.84 20.20 -10.01
N LEU A 57 -2.43 18.95 -9.84
CA LEU A 57 -3.31 17.80 -9.83
C LEU A 57 -3.29 17.12 -8.46
N ILE A 58 -4.44 16.58 -8.03
CA ILE A 58 -4.55 15.62 -6.93
C ILE A 58 -4.89 14.27 -7.56
N ALA A 59 -3.97 13.32 -7.50
CA ALA A 59 -4.09 12.03 -8.16
C ALA A 59 -4.24 10.89 -7.15
N TRP A 60 -5.14 9.97 -7.43
CA TRP A 60 -5.30 8.75 -6.65
C TRP A 60 -4.44 7.62 -7.23
N HIS A 61 -4.87 6.37 -7.23
CA HIS A 61 -4.02 5.24 -7.57
C HIS A 61 -4.35 4.55 -8.91
N GLU A 62 -5.49 4.88 -9.52
CA GLU A 62 -5.91 4.21 -10.76
C GLU A 62 -5.22 4.78 -12.00
N MET A 63 -5.06 6.11 -12.04
CA MET A 63 -4.44 6.77 -13.19
C MET A 63 -2.92 6.59 -13.21
N VAL A 64 -2.39 6.08 -14.31
CA VAL A 64 -0.95 5.94 -14.52
C VAL A 64 -0.40 7.15 -15.26
N PHE A 65 0.60 7.79 -14.68
CA PHE A 65 1.28 8.96 -15.23
C PHE A 65 2.57 8.53 -15.94
N SER A 66 2.44 8.17 -17.22
CA SER A 66 3.56 7.79 -18.08
C SER A 66 4.42 9.00 -18.48
N ALA A 67 5.61 8.73 -19.00
CA ALA A 67 6.52 9.78 -19.51
C ALA A 67 5.85 10.70 -20.53
N SER A 68 5.06 10.17 -21.45
CA SER A 68 4.35 10.96 -22.46
C SER A 68 3.26 11.84 -21.83
N THR A 69 2.50 11.32 -20.88
CA THR A 69 1.47 12.05 -20.15
C THR A 69 2.10 13.20 -19.35
N LEU A 70 3.16 12.94 -18.61
CA LEU A 70 3.85 13.95 -17.80
C LEU A 70 4.48 15.05 -18.67
N ALA A 71 5.10 14.69 -19.78
CA ALA A 71 5.63 15.68 -20.73
C ALA A 71 4.53 16.59 -21.30
N ALA A 72 3.35 16.05 -21.60
CA ALA A 72 2.21 16.85 -22.08
C ALA A 72 1.66 17.76 -20.98
N LEU A 73 1.47 17.26 -19.76
CA LEU A 73 1.02 18.05 -18.61
C LEU A 73 1.99 19.20 -18.27
N GLY A 74 3.30 18.93 -18.31
CA GLY A 74 4.31 19.97 -18.10
C GLY A 74 4.24 21.09 -19.16
N ARG A 75 4.05 20.74 -20.45
CA ARG A 75 3.84 21.73 -21.51
C ARG A 75 2.55 22.54 -21.32
N ALA A 76 1.50 21.92 -20.78
CA ALA A 76 0.23 22.58 -20.47
C ALA A 76 0.30 23.46 -19.20
N GLY A 77 1.45 23.50 -18.51
CA GLY A 77 1.67 24.37 -17.35
C GLY A 77 1.34 23.78 -16.00
N VAL A 78 1.09 22.46 -15.90
CA VAL A 78 0.92 21.76 -14.61
C VAL A 78 2.25 21.77 -13.86
N ARG A 79 2.26 22.32 -12.65
CA ARG A 79 3.48 22.47 -11.83
C ARG A 79 3.82 21.24 -11.04
N GLY A 80 2.81 20.44 -10.69
CA GLY A 80 3.03 19.23 -9.94
C GLY A 80 1.78 18.41 -9.69
N ILE A 81 2.02 17.23 -9.14
CA ILE A 81 1.00 16.23 -8.82
C ILE A 81 1.14 15.89 -7.34
N VAL A 82 0.05 15.97 -6.60
CA VAL A 82 -0.05 15.41 -5.25
C VAL A 82 -0.72 14.06 -5.35
N ARG A 83 0.06 12.99 -5.14
CA ARG A 83 -0.48 11.65 -5.02
C ARG A 83 -1.21 11.53 -3.68
N ALA A 84 -2.53 11.40 -3.71
CA ALA A 84 -3.37 11.18 -2.54
C ALA A 84 -3.15 9.74 -2.02
N GLY A 85 -2.15 9.57 -1.18
CA GLY A 85 -1.71 8.30 -0.59
C GLY A 85 -0.22 8.22 -0.33
N VAL A 86 0.23 7.11 0.26
CA VAL A 86 1.64 6.87 0.62
C VAL A 86 2.47 6.46 -0.60
N GLY A 87 2.00 5.47 -1.37
CA GLY A 87 2.68 4.95 -2.55
C GLY A 87 2.51 5.88 -3.76
N TYR A 88 3.47 5.87 -4.66
CA TYR A 88 3.52 6.72 -5.86
C TYR A 88 4.06 5.97 -7.09
N ASP A 89 3.95 4.67 -7.07
CA ASP A 89 4.40 3.74 -8.11
C ASP A 89 3.63 3.86 -9.44
N ASN A 90 2.53 4.61 -9.45
CA ASN A 90 1.78 4.99 -10.65
C ASN A 90 2.31 6.26 -11.34
N VAL A 91 3.42 6.87 -10.86
CA VAL A 91 4.02 8.08 -11.43
C VAL A 91 5.47 7.84 -11.83
N ASP A 92 5.80 8.08 -13.10
CA ASP A 92 7.19 8.07 -13.58
C ASP A 92 7.94 9.31 -13.05
N LEU A 93 8.71 9.13 -11.98
CA LEU A 93 9.39 10.21 -11.28
C LEU A 93 10.49 10.86 -12.14
N GLU A 94 11.20 10.08 -12.96
CA GLU A 94 12.25 10.62 -13.84
C GLU A 94 11.65 11.52 -14.92
N ALA A 95 10.55 11.06 -15.52
CA ALA A 95 9.82 11.86 -16.49
C ALA A 95 9.18 13.10 -15.87
N ALA A 96 8.65 13.02 -14.67
CA ALA A 96 8.12 14.18 -13.93
C ALA A 96 9.22 15.24 -13.70
N ARG A 97 10.39 14.80 -13.25
CA ARG A 97 11.56 15.67 -13.07
C ARG A 97 12.00 16.31 -14.40
N ALA A 98 12.05 15.54 -15.48
CA ALA A 98 12.40 16.04 -16.81
C ALA A 98 11.38 17.07 -17.32
N ALA A 99 10.10 16.93 -16.96
CA ALA A 99 9.03 17.88 -17.28
C ALA A 99 8.99 19.10 -16.33
N GLY A 100 9.92 19.19 -15.36
CA GLY A 100 9.95 20.28 -14.37
C GLY A 100 8.80 20.24 -13.36
N MET A 101 8.18 19.07 -13.17
CA MET A 101 7.05 18.89 -12.26
C MET A 101 7.51 18.41 -10.89
N THR A 102 6.86 18.91 -9.85
CA THR A 102 7.05 18.44 -8.49
C THR A 102 6.02 17.35 -8.17
N ILE A 103 6.49 16.21 -7.69
CA ILE A 103 5.62 15.13 -7.20
C ILE A 103 5.62 15.16 -5.68
N CYS A 104 4.44 15.14 -5.08
CA CYS A 104 4.23 15.04 -3.64
C CYS A 104 3.37 13.82 -3.31
N ASN A 105 3.45 13.34 -2.06
CA ASN A 105 2.54 12.33 -1.54
C ASN A 105 1.97 12.74 -0.18
N VAL A 106 1.09 11.92 0.37
CA VAL A 106 0.55 12.10 1.72
C VAL A 106 0.96 10.88 2.56
N PRO A 107 2.10 10.97 3.28
CA PRO A 107 2.74 9.77 3.84
C PRO A 107 2.21 9.33 5.21
N ASP A 108 1.33 10.09 5.86
CA ASP A 108 1.02 9.96 7.28
C ASP A 108 -0.50 9.90 7.61
N TYR A 109 -1.36 9.82 6.60
CA TYR A 109 -2.81 9.86 6.81
C TYR A 109 -3.40 8.53 7.33
N GLY A 110 -2.82 7.41 6.99
CA GLY A 110 -3.36 6.07 7.25
C GLY A 110 -2.34 5.13 7.93
N THR A 111 -1.36 5.68 8.67
CA THR A 111 -0.32 4.86 9.32
C THR A 111 -0.92 3.93 10.36
N ASP A 112 -1.86 4.43 11.15
CA ASP A 112 -2.50 3.65 12.20
C ASP A 112 -3.45 2.61 11.60
N GLU A 113 -4.26 3.01 10.62
CA GLU A 113 -5.22 2.14 9.95
C GLU A 113 -4.52 0.94 9.30
N VAL A 114 -3.46 1.19 8.52
CA VAL A 114 -2.71 0.11 7.86
C VAL A 114 -2.03 -0.80 8.88
N ALA A 115 -1.51 -0.24 9.97
CA ALA A 115 -0.89 -1.04 11.02
C ALA A 115 -1.93 -1.89 11.78
N ASP A 116 -3.11 -1.35 12.08
CA ASP A 116 -4.21 -2.07 12.71
C ASP A 116 -4.73 -3.19 11.79
N HIS A 117 -4.89 -2.88 10.51
CA HIS A 117 -5.32 -3.87 9.51
C HIS A 117 -4.29 -5.00 9.34
N ALA A 118 -3.00 -4.66 9.23
CA ALA A 118 -1.93 -5.66 9.16
C ALA A 118 -1.92 -6.58 10.38
N MET A 119 -2.12 -6.03 11.59
CA MET A 119 -2.25 -6.83 12.81
C MET A 119 -3.51 -7.69 12.81
N ALA A 120 -4.64 -7.19 12.32
CA ALA A 120 -5.86 -7.98 12.20
C ALA A 120 -5.67 -9.17 11.25
N LEU A 121 -5.05 -8.95 10.09
CA LEU A 121 -4.71 -10.00 9.12
C LEU A 121 -3.72 -11.02 9.72
N LEU A 122 -2.71 -10.55 10.44
CA LEU A 122 -1.73 -11.39 11.10
C LEU A 122 -2.38 -12.31 12.15
N LEU A 123 -3.24 -11.74 12.99
CA LEU A 123 -3.99 -12.48 13.99
C LEU A 123 -4.98 -13.48 13.35
N TRP A 124 -5.61 -13.11 12.24
CA TRP A 124 -6.47 -14.00 11.47
C TRP A 124 -5.71 -15.25 11.02
N CYS A 125 -4.54 -15.09 10.45
CA CYS A 125 -3.68 -16.19 10.02
C CYS A 125 -3.23 -17.06 11.21
N LEU A 126 -2.58 -16.45 12.21
CA LEU A 126 -1.95 -17.16 13.34
C LEU A 126 -2.96 -17.83 14.28
N ARG A 127 -4.19 -17.32 14.34
CA ARG A 127 -5.27 -17.91 15.14
C ARG A 127 -6.19 -18.84 14.33
N CYS A 128 -5.86 -19.08 13.04
CA CYS A 128 -6.63 -19.92 12.12
C CYS A 128 -8.13 -19.56 12.08
N LEU A 129 -8.45 -18.24 12.09
CA LEU A 129 -9.84 -17.77 12.17
C LEU A 129 -10.63 -18.10 10.90
N GLY A 130 -9.98 -18.31 9.76
CA GLY A 130 -10.61 -18.77 8.51
C GLY A 130 -11.31 -20.13 8.66
N GLY A 131 -10.80 -21.01 9.49
CA GLY A 131 -11.45 -22.28 9.83
C GLY A 131 -12.71 -22.14 10.70
N ALA A 132 -12.98 -20.95 11.24
CA ALA A 132 -14.16 -20.63 12.03
C ALA A 132 -15.24 -19.91 11.20
N SER A 133 -15.22 -20.04 9.87
CA SER A 133 -16.18 -19.40 8.95
C SER A 133 -17.64 -19.75 9.27
N PRO A 134 -18.61 -18.86 8.93
CA PRO A 134 -20.03 -19.16 9.08
C PRO A 134 -20.40 -20.49 8.40
N GLY A 135 -21.03 -21.41 9.15
CA GLY A 135 -21.33 -22.75 8.67
C GLY A 135 -20.31 -23.83 9.06
N ALA A 136 -19.15 -23.47 9.64
CA ALA A 136 -18.28 -24.46 10.26
C ALA A 136 -19.02 -25.15 11.43
N ALA A 137 -19.12 -26.46 11.36
CA ALA A 137 -19.77 -27.23 12.43
C ALA A 137 -19.06 -27.00 13.79
N TRP A 138 -19.82 -26.72 14.82
CA TRP A 138 -19.28 -26.65 16.16
C TRP A 138 -18.71 -28.03 16.53
N PRO A 139 -17.45 -28.15 17.00
CA PRO A 139 -16.87 -29.44 17.33
C PRO A 139 -17.63 -30.07 18.49
N GLN A 140 -18.02 -31.33 18.33
CA GLN A 140 -18.75 -32.08 19.37
C GLN A 140 -17.86 -32.40 20.58
N SER A 141 -16.55 -32.42 20.39
CA SER A 141 -15.57 -32.56 21.45
C SER A 141 -14.26 -31.84 21.12
N TRP A 142 -13.44 -31.56 22.13
CA TRP A 142 -12.09 -31.00 21.94
C TRP A 142 -11.15 -31.97 21.18
N ARG A 143 -11.50 -33.25 21.06
CA ARG A 143 -10.76 -34.22 20.22
C ARG A 143 -10.90 -33.92 18.74
N ASP A 144 -11.97 -33.24 18.34
CA ASP A 144 -12.23 -32.86 16.94
C ASP A 144 -11.56 -31.54 16.60
N ALA A 145 -10.84 -30.94 17.54
CA ALA A 145 -10.14 -29.66 17.37
C ALA A 145 -8.82 -29.75 16.55
N GLY A 146 -8.54 -30.91 15.90
CA GLY A 146 -7.33 -31.14 15.10
C GLY A 146 -7.06 -30.08 14.07
N ARG A 147 -8.10 -29.44 13.50
CA ARG A 147 -7.98 -28.28 12.61
C ARG A 147 -7.31 -27.05 13.24
N PHE A 148 -7.27 -26.97 14.58
CA PHE A 148 -6.58 -25.92 15.33
C PHE A 148 -5.19 -26.35 15.83
N ALA A 149 -4.71 -27.52 15.44
CA ALA A 149 -3.40 -28.04 15.86
C ALA A 149 -2.24 -27.12 15.40
N ALA A 150 -2.44 -26.35 14.33
CA ALA A 150 -1.47 -25.38 13.85
C ALA A 150 -1.44 -24.06 14.65
N VAL A 151 -2.45 -23.81 15.53
CA VAL A 151 -2.50 -22.57 16.31
C VAL A 151 -1.40 -22.58 17.36
N ARG A 152 -0.51 -21.61 17.27
CA ARG A 152 0.63 -21.44 18.19
C ARG A 152 0.39 -20.29 19.16
N ARG A 153 1.14 -20.29 20.26
CA ARG A 153 1.18 -19.16 21.19
C ARG A 153 1.89 -17.99 20.50
N LEU A 154 1.33 -16.76 20.59
CA LEU A 154 1.92 -15.58 20.00
C LEU A 154 3.16 -15.09 20.75
N GLN A 155 3.16 -15.24 22.09
CA GLN A 155 4.30 -14.88 22.92
C GLN A 155 5.57 -15.63 22.46
N GLY A 156 6.58 -14.89 22.05
CA GLY A 156 7.85 -15.42 21.56
C GLY A 156 7.82 -15.88 20.09
N CYS A 157 6.70 -15.71 19.35
CA CYS A 157 6.70 -15.92 17.91
C CYS A 157 7.56 -14.88 17.21
N ALA A 158 8.38 -15.31 16.25
CA ALA A 158 9.25 -14.46 15.47
C ALA A 158 8.47 -13.77 14.34
N LEU A 159 8.25 -12.46 14.47
CA LEU A 159 7.64 -11.63 13.43
C LEU A 159 8.72 -10.93 12.61
N ALA A 160 8.77 -11.25 11.32
CA ALA A 160 9.63 -10.62 10.34
C ALA A 160 8.90 -9.44 9.68
N LEU A 161 9.46 -8.23 9.73
CA LEU A 161 8.95 -7.05 9.04
C LEU A 161 9.88 -6.71 7.88
N LEU A 162 9.37 -6.79 6.66
CA LEU A 162 10.07 -6.35 5.46
C LEU A 162 9.67 -4.88 5.18
N GLY A 163 10.62 -3.97 5.43
CA GLY A 163 10.37 -2.53 5.47
C GLY A 163 10.06 -2.03 6.89
N PHE A 164 10.80 -1.02 7.34
CA PHE A 164 10.71 -0.47 8.69
C PHE A 164 10.50 1.04 8.70
N GLY A 165 9.68 1.49 7.75
CA GLY A 165 9.18 2.87 7.67
C GLY A 165 8.11 3.16 8.74
N ARG A 166 7.28 4.18 8.53
CA ARG A 166 6.20 4.57 9.46
C ARG A 166 5.28 3.42 9.83
N ILE A 167 4.78 2.69 8.81
CA ILE A 167 3.85 1.57 9.00
C ILE A 167 4.55 0.39 9.69
N GLY A 168 5.73 -0.03 9.21
CA GLY A 168 6.47 -1.13 9.83
C GLY A 168 6.78 -0.89 11.31
N GLN A 169 7.14 0.34 11.69
CA GLN A 169 7.36 0.73 13.10
C GLN A 169 6.05 0.70 13.90
N ALA A 170 4.94 1.17 13.32
CA ALA A 170 3.63 1.14 13.98
C ALA A 170 3.13 -0.29 14.20
N VAL A 171 3.38 -1.21 13.24
CA VAL A 171 3.12 -2.64 13.39
C VAL A 171 4.02 -3.25 14.46
N ALA A 172 5.31 -2.93 14.47
CA ALA A 172 6.25 -3.42 15.48
C ALA A 172 5.78 -3.07 16.90
N HIS A 173 5.36 -1.83 17.11
CA HIS A 173 4.86 -1.38 18.41
C HIS A 173 3.63 -2.17 18.88
N ARG A 174 2.69 -2.43 17.97
CA ARG A 174 1.49 -3.23 18.26
C ARG A 174 1.84 -4.70 18.53
N ALA A 175 2.71 -5.28 17.69
CA ALA A 175 3.13 -6.66 17.82
C ALA A 175 3.85 -6.95 19.14
N GLN A 176 4.65 -6.01 19.63
CA GLN A 176 5.31 -6.11 20.94
C GLN A 176 4.30 -6.25 22.09
N ALA A 177 3.14 -5.59 22.02
CA ALA A 177 2.08 -5.74 23.02
C ALA A 177 1.47 -7.16 23.04
N PHE A 178 1.53 -7.88 21.91
CA PHE A 178 1.15 -9.29 21.83
C PHE A 178 2.28 -10.26 22.19
N GLY A 179 3.48 -9.73 22.48
CA GLY A 179 4.64 -10.52 22.89
C GLY A 179 5.43 -11.15 21.73
N PHE A 180 5.32 -10.62 20.52
CA PHE A 180 6.14 -11.06 19.40
C PHE A 180 7.61 -10.67 19.59
N ASP A 181 8.52 -11.53 19.15
CA ASP A 181 9.92 -11.20 18.92
C ASP A 181 10.03 -10.57 17.53
N VAL A 182 10.08 -9.22 17.49
CA VAL A 182 10.07 -8.46 16.24
C VAL A 182 11.48 -8.29 15.68
N ARG A 183 11.68 -8.74 14.45
CA ARG A 183 12.88 -8.46 13.66
C ARG A 183 12.49 -7.82 12.32
N TRP A 184 13.39 -7.00 11.78
CA TRP A 184 13.11 -6.27 10.55
C TRP A 184 14.34 -6.12 9.66
N TYR A 185 14.07 -6.02 8.36
CA TYR A 185 15.04 -5.67 7.33
C TYR A 185 14.57 -4.47 6.53
N ASP A 186 15.39 -3.43 6.52
CA ASP A 186 15.23 -2.23 5.70
C ASP A 186 16.62 -1.59 5.52
N PRO A 187 17.18 -1.61 4.30
CA PRO A 187 18.51 -1.07 4.06
C PRO A 187 18.58 0.45 4.18
N TYR A 188 17.42 1.14 4.09
CA TYR A 188 17.32 2.60 4.06
C TYR A 188 17.09 3.24 5.43
N VAL A 189 16.72 2.45 6.42
CA VAL A 189 16.52 2.94 7.79
C VAL A 189 17.87 3.09 8.50
N PRO A 190 18.15 4.25 9.12
CA PRO A 190 19.41 4.48 9.83
C PRO A 190 19.68 3.44 10.93
N ARG A 191 20.97 3.11 11.13
CA ARG A 191 21.40 2.26 12.26
C ARG A 191 21.03 2.92 13.59
N GLY A 192 20.67 2.10 14.57
CA GLY A 192 20.25 2.57 15.90
C GLY A 192 18.73 2.66 16.08
N GLN A 193 17.94 2.54 15.01
CA GLN A 193 16.48 2.52 15.10
C GLN A 193 15.98 1.30 15.90
N ASP A 194 16.68 0.17 15.82
CA ASP A 194 16.45 -1.03 16.62
C ASP A 194 16.51 -0.76 18.13
N LYS A 195 17.43 0.11 18.57
CA LYS A 195 17.57 0.51 19.98
C LYS A 195 16.37 1.32 20.48
N VAL A 196 15.88 2.25 19.65
CA VAL A 196 14.73 3.09 19.97
C VAL A 196 13.45 2.27 20.05
N THR A 197 13.25 1.37 19.09
CA THR A 197 12.04 0.55 18.97
C THR A 197 12.09 -0.75 19.77
N ARG A 198 13.23 -1.10 20.36
CA ARG A 198 13.45 -2.37 21.09
C ARG A 198 13.10 -3.58 20.24
N THR A 199 13.55 -3.56 19.00
CA THR A 199 13.39 -4.64 18.01
C THR A 199 14.74 -5.11 17.53
N THR A 200 14.79 -6.14 16.69
CA THR A 200 16.05 -6.66 16.14
C THR A 200 16.17 -6.30 14.67
N ARG A 201 17.14 -5.46 14.30
CA ARG A 201 17.54 -5.27 12.92
C ARG A 201 18.34 -6.48 12.44
N VAL A 202 18.05 -6.96 11.24
CA VAL A 202 18.87 -7.93 10.50
C VAL A 202 19.45 -7.30 9.24
N GLU A 203 20.54 -7.87 8.71
CA GLU A 203 21.30 -7.24 7.63
C GLU A 203 21.00 -7.84 6.24
N SER A 204 20.16 -8.88 6.18
CA SER A 204 19.77 -9.48 4.91
C SER A 204 18.32 -10.00 4.92
N LEU A 205 17.73 -10.11 3.72
CA LEU A 205 16.43 -10.76 3.55
C LEU A 205 16.47 -12.22 4.02
N ARG A 206 17.56 -12.94 3.77
CA ARG A 206 17.75 -14.32 4.23
C ARG A 206 17.65 -14.42 5.75
N ASP A 207 18.37 -13.54 6.47
CA ASP A 207 18.36 -13.54 7.95
C ASP A 207 16.96 -13.16 8.48
N LEU A 208 16.25 -12.29 7.76
CA LEU A 208 14.87 -11.93 8.10
C LEU A 208 13.93 -13.13 8.04
N LEU A 209 13.97 -13.89 6.93
CA LEU A 209 13.01 -14.95 6.63
C LEU A 209 13.33 -16.26 7.36
N THR A 210 14.62 -16.56 7.58
CA THR A 210 15.01 -17.83 8.22
C THR A 210 14.46 -17.92 9.64
N GLY A 211 13.58 -18.90 9.88
CA GLY A 211 12.94 -19.15 11.18
C GLY A 211 11.88 -18.10 11.58
N ALA A 212 11.32 -17.33 10.64
CA ALA A 212 10.21 -16.43 10.91
C ALA A 212 8.90 -17.21 11.02
N ASP A 213 8.15 -17.05 12.11
CA ASP A 213 6.80 -17.62 12.25
C ASP A 213 5.78 -16.81 11.41
N ALA A 214 6.06 -15.54 11.17
CA ALA A 214 5.24 -14.68 10.35
C ALA A 214 6.10 -13.65 9.58
N LEU A 215 5.71 -13.35 8.34
CA LEU A 215 6.24 -12.27 7.53
C LEU A 215 5.16 -11.22 7.30
N SER A 216 5.44 -9.95 7.58
CA SER A 216 4.59 -8.81 7.22
C SER A 216 5.36 -7.81 6.38
N ILE A 217 4.77 -7.40 5.24
CA ILE A 217 5.43 -6.61 4.21
C ILE A 217 4.96 -5.16 4.28
N HIS A 218 5.92 -4.22 4.41
CA HIS A 218 5.70 -2.78 4.56
C HIS A 218 6.70 -1.93 3.76
N CYS A 219 7.41 -2.54 2.80
CA CYS A 219 8.33 -1.83 1.91
C CYS A 219 7.57 -1.18 0.73
N LEU A 220 8.19 -0.16 0.12
CA LEU A 220 7.70 0.42 -1.14
C LEU A 220 7.92 -0.55 -2.29
N LEU A 221 7.10 -0.44 -3.34
CA LEU A 221 7.36 -1.09 -4.62
C LEU A 221 8.37 -0.25 -5.42
N SER A 222 9.45 -0.89 -5.82
CA SER A 222 10.50 -0.36 -6.68
C SER A 222 11.09 -1.51 -7.52
N GLU A 223 12.02 -1.21 -8.41
CA GLU A 223 12.76 -2.27 -9.14
C GLU A 223 13.47 -3.24 -8.19
N GLU A 224 13.98 -2.76 -7.06
CA GLU A 224 14.66 -3.60 -6.05
C GLU A 224 13.70 -4.51 -5.27
N THR A 225 12.46 -4.12 -5.12
CA THR A 225 11.48 -4.84 -4.30
C THR A 225 10.44 -5.61 -5.11
N ARG A 226 10.42 -5.41 -6.43
CA ARG A 226 9.54 -6.17 -7.33
C ARG A 226 9.89 -7.65 -7.29
N HIS A 227 8.89 -8.48 -6.95
CA HIS A 227 9.04 -9.94 -6.76
C HIS A 227 10.18 -10.30 -5.80
N LEU A 228 10.48 -9.43 -4.83
CA LEU A 228 11.50 -9.70 -3.81
C LEU A 228 11.14 -10.94 -2.97
N ILE A 229 9.85 -11.21 -2.81
CA ILE A 229 9.34 -12.44 -2.21
C ILE A 229 8.95 -13.41 -3.33
N ASP A 230 9.96 -14.02 -3.92
CA ASP A 230 9.88 -15.05 -4.94
C ASP A 230 9.86 -16.46 -4.32
N ALA A 231 9.94 -17.51 -5.18
CA ALA A 231 9.97 -18.90 -4.74
C ALA A 231 11.17 -19.23 -3.83
N GLN A 232 12.33 -18.59 -4.07
CA GLN A 232 13.52 -18.80 -3.24
C GLN A 232 13.37 -18.15 -1.86
N ALA A 233 12.83 -16.95 -1.82
CA ALA A 233 12.52 -16.26 -0.58
C ALA A 233 11.46 -17.02 0.24
N LEU A 234 10.37 -17.47 -0.39
CA LEU A 234 9.34 -18.27 0.25
C LEU A 234 9.90 -19.59 0.83
N ALA A 235 10.83 -20.23 0.14
CA ALA A 235 11.48 -21.46 0.62
C ALA A 235 12.34 -21.27 1.87
N LEU A 236 12.71 -20.04 2.25
CA LEU A 236 13.42 -19.74 3.49
C LEU A 236 12.51 -19.71 4.71
N LEU A 237 11.21 -19.51 4.50
CA LEU A 237 10.22 -19.51 5.56
C LEU A 237 9.95 -20.97 6.02
N PRO A 238 9.77 -21.22 7.32
CA PRO A 238 9.36 -22.54 7.78
C PRO A 238 7.92 -22.88 7.35
N PRO A 239 7.56 -24.16 7.21
CA PRO A 239 6.23 -24.57 6.71
C PRO A 239 5.02 -24.10 7.52
N HIS A 240 5.22 -23.71 8.76
CA HIS A 240 4.18 -23.16 9.60
C HIS A 240 4.05 -21.63 9.50
N ALA A 241 4.91 -20.99 8.73
CA ALA A 241 4.91 -19.54 8.61
C ALA A 241 3.65 -19.02 7.93
N VAL A 242 3.28 -17.80 8.27
CA VAL A 242 2.20 -17.05 7.63
C VAL A 242 2.73 -15.78 6.97
N LEU A 243 2.04 -15.30 5.94
CA LEU A 243 2.44 -14.11 5.21
C LEU A 243 1.32 -13.07 5.18
N VAL A 244 1.64 -11.82 5.47
CA VAL A 244 0.72 -10.67 5.38
C VAL A 244 1.31 -9.61 4.45
N ASN A 245 0.51 -9.09 3.52
CA ASN A 245 0.91 -7.99 2.65
C ASN A 245 -0.17 -6.89 2.60
N THR A 246 0.17 -5.74 3.16
CA THR A 246 -0.62 -4.49 3.09
C THR A 246 0.15 -3.37 2.37
N ALA A 247 1.22 -3.72 1.65
CA ALA A 247 2.08 -2.76 0.95
C ALA A 247 1.73 -2.65 -0.54
N ARG A 248 2.28 -3.56 -1.38
CA ARG A 248 1.98 -3.68 -2.81
C ARG A 248 2.04 -5.15 -3.24
N GLY A 249 1.07 -5.58 -4.05
CA GLY A 249 1.01 -6.97 -4.53
C GLY A 249 2.26 -7.41 -5.26
N ALA A 250 2.78 -6.57 -6.15
CA ALA A 250 3.96 -6.90 -6.98
C ALA A 250 5.30 -7.00 -6.21
N VAL A 251 5.33 -6.82 -4.89
CA VAL A 251 6.47 -7.20 -4.04
C VAL A 251 6.59 -8.72 -3.94
N ILE A 252 5.47 -9.44 -4.14
CA ILE A 252 5.40 -10.90 -4.11
C ILE A 252 5.27 -11.41 -5.56
N ASP A 253 5.97 -12.51 -5.87
CA ASP A 253 5.59 -13.36 -7.01
C ASP A 253 4.36 -14.17 -6.60
N GLU A 254 3.19 -13.75 -7.08
CA GLU A 254 1.90 -14.39 -6.72
C GLU A 254 1.79 -15.83 -7.24
N SER A 255 2.49 -16.17 -8.32
CA SER A 255 2.55 -17.54 -8.84
C SER A 255 3.33 -18.45 -7.87
N ALA A 256 4.45 -17.95 -7.34
CA ALA A 256 5.24 -18.64 -6.34
C ALA A 256 4.47 -18.77 -5.01
N LEU A 257 3.76 -17.71 -4.60
CA LEU A 257 2.92 -17.74 -3.42
C LEU A 257 1.80 -18.79 -3.54
N LEU A 258 1.09 -18.82 -4.68
CA LEU A 258 0.04 -19.81 -4.95
C LEU A 258 0.59 -21.24 -4.88
N ALA A 259 1.78 -21.48 -5.44
CA ALA A 259 2.44 -22.79 -5.39
C ALA A 259 2.82 -23.18 -3.94
N ALA A 260 3.36 -22.24 -3.14
CA ALA A 260 3.72 -22.47 -1.75
C ALA A 260 2.48 -22.79 -0.86
N LEU A 261 1.37 -22.10 -1.10
CA LEU A 261 0.10 -22.37 -0.40
C LEU A 261 -0.49 -23.73 -0.77
N ARG A 262 -0.52 -24.08 -2.05
CA ARG A 262 -1.04 -25.37 -2.54
C ARG A 262 -0.22 -26.56 -2.07
N SER A 263 1.09 -26.41 -2.00
CA SER A 263 1.98 -27.47 -1.48
C SER A 263 1.96 -27.60 0.05
N GLY A 264 1.33 -26.65 0.77
CA GLY A 264 1.37 -26.59 2.22
C GLY A 264 2.71 -26.13 2.79
N HIS A 265 3.61 -25.61 1.95
CA HIS A 265 4.88 -25.01 2.43
C HIS A 265 4.66 -23.72 3.21
N LEU A 266 3.63 -22.94 2.86
CA LEU A 266 3.17 -21.78 3.64
C LEU A 266 1.82 -22.09 4.28
N ALA A 267 1.68 -21.87 5.58
CA ALA A 267 0.47 -22.24 6.33
C ALA A 267 -0.74 -21.37 5.99
N ALA A 268 -0.55 -20.07 5.82
CA ALA A 268 -1.61 -19.12 5.48
C ALA A 268 -1.05 -17.85 4.85
N ALA A 269 -1.89 -17.12 4.12
CA ALA A 269 -1.59 -15.78 3.66
C ALA A 269 -2.80 -14.85 3.81
N ALA A 270 -2.55 -13.57 4.11
CA ALA A 270 -3.58 -12.54 4.09
C ALA A 270 -3.06 -11.30 3.34
N LEU A 271 -3.77 -10.92 2.28
CA LEU A 271 -3.33 -9.90 1.36
C LEU A 271 -4.41 -8.83 1.22
N ASP A 272 -4.04 -7.57 1.43
CA ASP A 272 -4.90 -6.42 1.14
C ASP A 272 -4.70 -5.92 -0.29
N VAL A 273 -3.61 -6.35 -0.93
CA VAL A 273 -3.17 -5.87 -2.25
C VAL A 273 -2.78 -7.03 -3.15
N LEU A 274 -3.06 -6.88 -4.45
CA LEU A 274 -2.65 -7.80 -5.51
C LEU A 274 -1.81 -7.08 -6.57
N SER A 275 -1.11 -7.83 -7.40
CA SER A 275 -0.23 -7.27 -8.44
C SER A 275 -0.98 -6.43 -9.48
N HIS A 276 -2.25 -6.77 -9.71
CA HIS A 276 -3.18 -6.01 -10.55
C HIS A 276 -4.51 -5.86 -9.82
N GLU A 277 -5.04 -4.66 -9.81
CA GLU A 277 -6.29 -4.30 -9.18
C GLU A 277 -7.15 -3.49 -10.17
N PRO A 278 -8.35 -3.94 -10.55
CA PRO A 278 -9.01 -5.19 -10.12
C PRO A 278 -8.30 -6.46 -10.65
N PRO A 279 -8.40 -7.59 -9.92
CA PRO A 279 -7.60 -8.80 -10.14
C PRO A 279 -8.15 -9.69 -11.28
N VAL A 280 -8.40 -9.14 -12.44
CA VAL A 280 -8.92 -9.87 -13.60
C VAL A 280 -7.87 -10.82 -14.14
N GLY A 281 -8.21 -12.12 -14.22
CA GLY A 281 -7.29 -13.16 -14.71
C GLY A 281 -6.15 -13.51 -13.75
N ASN A 282 -6.25 -13.12 -12.49
CA ASN A 282 -5.27 -13.43 -11.46
C ASN A 282 -5.52 -14.84 -10.90
N ALA A 283 -4.58 -15.77 -11.09
CA ALA A 283 -4.74 -17.17 -10.73
C ALA A 283 -4.91 -17.39 -9.21
N LEU A 284 -4.28 -16.57 -8.37
CA LEU A 284 -4.43 -16.65 -6.91
C LEU A 284 -5.84 -16.20 -6.50
N TYR A 285 -6.31 -15.08 -7.06
CA TYR A 285 -7.66 -14.57 -6.81
C TYR A 285 -8.73 -15.55 -7.30
N ASP A 286 -8.54 -16.14 -8.49
CA ASP A 286 -9.45 -17.13 -9.05
C ASP A 286 -9.55 -18.39 -8.16
N ALA A 287 -8.42 -18.89 -7.67
CA ALA A 287 -8.38 -20.03 -6.74
C ALA A 287 -9.04 -19.69 -5.40
N TYR A 288 -8.79 -18.49 -4.86
CA TYR A 288 -9.46 -17.99 -3.66
C TYR A 288 -10.97 -17.90 -3.85
N SER A 289 -11.44 -17.30 -4.95
CA SER A 289 -12.86 -17.11 -5.25
C SER A 289 -13.62 -18.43 -5.42
N ARG A 290 -12.92 -19.51 -5.87
CA ARG A 290 -13.49 -20.88 -5.91
C ARG A 290 -13.44 -21.62 -4.59
N GLY A 291 -12.91 -21.01 -3.51
CA GLY A 291 -12.77 -21.64 -2.20
C GLY A 291 -11.67 -22.71 -2.11
N GLU A 292 -10.74 -22.74 -3.08
CA GLU A 292 -9.62 -23.69 -3.11
C GLU A 292 -8.54 -23.37 -2.06
N LEU A 293 -8.55 -22.17 -1.50
CA LEU A 293 -7.53 -21.64 -0.59
C LEU A 293 -8.15 -21.22 0.75
N PRO A 294 -8.57 -22.15 1.60
CA PRO A 294 -9.25 -21.84 2.86
C PRO A 294 -8.35 -21.14 3.90
N SER A 295 -7.03 -21.19 3.71
CA SER A 295 -6.04 -20.51 4.55
C SER A 295 -5.63 -19.14 4.00
N VAL A 296 -6.33 -18.61 2.97
CA VAL A 296 -6.08 -17.30 2.39
C VAL A 296 -7.22 -16.35 2.75
N LEU A 297 -6.87 -15.10 3.06
CA LEU A 297 -7.81 -13.99 3.19
C LEU A 297 -7.38 -12.86 2.24
N LEU A 298 -8.33 -12.36 1.46
CA LEU A 298 -8.12 -11.18 0.63
C LEU A 298 -9.03 -10.05 1.09
N THR A 299 -8.49 -8.82 1.18
CA THR A 299 -9.25 -7.59 1.38
C THR A 299 -8.98 -6.64 0.20
N PRO A 300 -9.96 -5.82 -0.23
CA PRO A 300 -9.89 -5.10 -1.51
C PRO A 300 -9.18 -3.74 -1.39
N HIS A 301 -7.90 -3.73 -1.00
CA HIS A 301 -7.05 -2.54 -0.86
C HIS A 301 -7.66 -1.48 0.08
N VAL A 302 -8.14 -1.91 1.24
CA VAL A 302 -8.87 -1.09 2.21
C VAL A 302 -8.12 -0.88 3.53
N ALA A 303 -6.92 -1.41 3.66
CA ALA A 303 -6.13 -1.30 4.89
C ALA A 303 -5.93 0.15 5.36
N TRP A 304 -5.92 1.10 4.42
CA TRP A 304 -5.76 2.53 4.70
C TRP A 304 -7.03 3.22 5.21
N TYR A 305 -8.21 2.60 5.03
CA TYR A 305 -9.49 3.28 5.17
C TYR A 305 -9.99 3.30 6.61
N SER A 306 -10.28 4.50 7.07
CA SER A 306 -11.25 4.85 8.11
C SER A 306 -11.98 6.13 7.68
N GLN A 307 -13.06 6.49 8.35
CA GLN A 307 -13.72 7.77 8.08
C GLN A 307 -12.75 8.94 8.31
N GLN A 308 -11.91 8.83 9.33
CA GLN A 308 -10.92 9.83 9.69
C GLN A 308 -9.78 9.90 8.67
N SER A 309 -9.19 8.76 8.31
CA SER A 309 -8.07 8.72 7.36
C SER A 309 -8.47 9.22 5.97
N ALA A 310 -9.71 8.94 5.53
CA ALA A 310 -10.22 9.41 4.25
C ALA A 310 -10.35 10.95 4.21
N VAL A 311 -10.84 11.56 5.30
CA VAL A 311 -10.90 13.02 5.42
C VAL A 311 -9.51 13.64 5.51
N ASP A 312 -8.62 13.06 6.32
CA ASP A 312 -7.25 13.53 6.50
C ASP A 312 -6.46 13.48 5.20
N LEU A 313 -6.59 12.39 4.44
CA LEU A 313 -5.96 12.23 3.14
C LEU A 313 -6.34 13.36 2.18
N ARG A 314 -7.64 13.58 2.00
CA ARG A 314 -8.17 14.60 1.10
C ARG A 314 -7.73 16.00 1.51
N ARG A 315 -7.83 16.35 2.79
CA ARG A 315 -7.43 17.66 3.31
C ARG A 315 -5.93 17.91 3.17
N LYS A 316 -5.09 16.92 3.50
CA LYS A 316 -3.64 17.02 3.36
C LYS A 316 -3.22 17.12 1.89
N ALA A 317 -3.83 16.35 0.99
CA ALA A 317 -3.57 16.42 -0.43
C ALA A 317 -3.95 17.80 -1.00
N ALA A 318 -5.10 18.36 -0.61
CA ALA A 318 -5.52 19.68 -1.01
C ALA A 318 -4.57 20.78 -0.50
N ALA A 319 -4.17 20.71 0.78
CA ALA A 319 -3.23 21.67 1.36
C ALA A 319 -1.89 21.67 0.60
N GLU A 320 -1.37 20.50 0.24
CA GLU A 320 -0.13 20.35 -0.52
C GLU A 320 -0.28 20.88 -1.95
N ALA A 321 -1.42 20.61 -2.62
CA ALA A 321 -1.73 21.18 -3.94
C ALA A 321 -1.76 22.72 -3.90
N GLY A 322 -2.32 23.29 -2.84
CA GLY A 322 -2.33 24.73 -2.61
C GLY A 322 -0.92 25.32 -2.50
N ARG A 323 0.01 24.63 -1.84
CA ARG A 323 1.42 25.04 -1.76
C ARG A 323 2.08 25.06 -3.14
N LEU A 324 1.86 24.01 -3.94
CA LEU A 324 2.35 23.95 -5.32
C LEU A 324 1.83 25.13 -6.15
N LEU A 325 0.53 25.48 -6.05
CA LEU A 325 -0.06 26.60 -6.77
C LEU A 325 0.58 27.94 -6.40
N ARG A 326 0.88 28.14 -5.11
CA ARG A 326 1.49 29.39 -4.62
C ARG A 326 3.01 29.44 -4.80
N GLY A 327 3.62 28.35 -5.31
CA GLY A 327 5.07 28.24 -5.45
C GLY A 327 5.80 28.14 -4.11
N GLU A 328 5.11 27.69 -3.07
CA GLU A 328 5.69 27.43 -1.75
C GLU A 328 6.44 26.10 -1.75
N PRO A 329 7.48 25.94 -0.91
CA PRO A 329 8.14 24.65 -0.74
C PRO A 329 7.15 23.57 -0.28
N PRO A 330 7.06 22.42 -0.97
CA PRO A 330 6.16 21.35 -0.56
C PRO A 330 6.60 20.73 0.78
N TRP A 331 5.65 20.18 1.54
CA TRP A 331 5.95 19.49 2.79
C TRP A 331 6.47 18.07 2.56
N ASN A 332 5.93 17.39 1.54
CA ASN A 332 6.22 15.98 1.28
C ASN A 332 6.62 15.73 -0.18
N PRO A 333 7.72 16.35 -0.66
CA PRO A 333 8.20 16.10 -2.00
C PRO A 333 8.75 14.67 -2.10
N VAL A 334 8.34 13.98 -3.16
CA VAL A 334 8.91 12.68 -3.50
C VAL A 334 10.23 12.90 -4.24
N THR A 335 11.30 12.33 -3.70
CA THR A 335 12.62 12.39 -4.32
C THR A 335 13.01 11.02 -4.85
N ILE A 336 13.64 11.00 -6.02
CA ILE A 336 14.24 9.79 -6.56
C ILE A 336 15.39 9.40 -5.64
N ARG A 337 15.28 8.27 -4.97
CA ARG A 337 16.40 7.69 -4.22
C ARG A 337 17.37 7.10 -5.25
N ARG A 338 18.60 7.58 -5.22
CA ARG A 338 19.71 7.03 -6.02
C ARG A 338 20.36 5.89 -5.27
#